data_c372052ec38173067c39dfa74f00a0d3
#
_entry.id   c372052ec38173067c39dfa74f00a0d3
#
_cell.length_a   1.000
_cell.length_b   1.000
_cell.length_c   1.000
_cell.angle_alpha   90.00
_cell.angle_beta   90.00
_cell.angle_gamma   90.00
#
_symmetry.space_group_name_H-M   'P 1'
#
loop_
_entity.id
_entity.type
_entity.pdbx_description
1 polymer ?
#
loop_
_entity_poly.entity_id
_entity_poly.type
_entity_poly.pdbx_seq_one_letter_code
_entity_poly.pdbx_strand_id
1 'polypeptide(L)'
;KELGIDKMMHWYDNRFMYAGKNADYFSEASQNLLRDTVIEQKNHPERTYFVIEDSLTLTAKKRRGFIDTDHLYKYEKMLRDVGGGSLLIHHTNKAGVFADTQQIENYADYTYMIERNKFNSCILLHPQKASRYDITGRAYLTNNRKIDKEVDYDTFNISQRESKFVMYVVDALEDGEMNQSEVLAHLEKVKFFSDYKVGQKKAIKWLQIWGDKGKWIYEQRPSEKNAIFYRL
;
A
#
# COMPACT_ATOMS: atom_id res chain seq x y z
N LYS A 1 -5.40 1.63 -21.27
CA LYS A 1 -6.37 2.73 -21.52
C LYS A 1 -6.24 3.64 -20.30
N GLU A 2 -5.57 4.77 -20.46
CA GLU A 2 -5.62 5.86 -19.50
C GLU A 2 -7.08 6.26 -19.33
N LEU A 3 -7.52 6.28 -18.08
CA LEU A 3 -8.87 6.61 -17.71
C LEU A 3 -9.09 8.10 -18.01
N GLY A 4 -9.22 8.65 -19.09
CA GLY A 4 -9.52 10.05 -19.47
C GLY A 4 -9.89 11.07 -18.38
N ILE A 5 -9.44 10.82 -17.18
CA ILE A 5 -9.68 11.61 -15.97
C ILE A 5 -8.91 12.93 -16.04
N ASP A 6 -7.78 12.97 -16.74
CA ASP A 6 -6.89 14.13 -16.80
C ASP A 6 -7.58 15.40 -17.37
N LYS A 7 -8.59 15.22 -18.21
CA LYS A 7 -9.34 16.33 -18.78
C LYS A 7 -10.44 16.90 -17.88
N MET A 8 -10.77 16.17 -16.79
CA MET A 8 -11.82 16.56 -15.84
C MET A 8 -11.28 16.97 -14.47
N MET A 9 -9.98 16.82 -14.24
CA MET A 9 -9.38 17.20 -12.97
C MET A 9 -8.84 18.62 -13.02
N HIS A 10 -9.38 19.46 -12.16
CA HIS A 10 -8.80 20.77 -11.86
C HIS A 10 -7.75 20.57 -10.76
N TRP A 11 -6.46 20.64 -11.15
CA TRP A 11 -5.36 20.54 -10.21
C TRP A 11 -5.07 21.92 -9.61
N TYR A 12 -5.31 22.06 -8.30
CA TYR A 12 -4.84 23.19 -7.54
C TYR A 12 -3.46 22.85 -6.98
N ASP A 13 -2.42 23.33 -7.65
CA ASP A 13 -1.04 23.12 -7.19
C ASP A 13 -0.68 24.16 -6.13
N ASN A 14 -0.72 23.74 -4.87
CA ASN A 14 -0.38 24.56 -3.73
C ASN A 14 1.15 24.68 -3.49
N ARG A 15 2.00 24.09 -4.34
CA ARG A 15 3.46 24.17 -4.19
C ARG A 15 3.98 25.60 -4.10
N PHE A 16 3.36 26.51 -4.82
CA PHE A 16 3.71 27.92 -4.77
C PHE A 16 3.22 28.64 -3.50
N MET A 17 2.23 28.10 -2.81
CA MET A 17 1.76 28.67 -1.54
C MET A 17 2.64 28.26 -0.36
N TYR A 18 3.53 27.28 -0.54
CA TYR A 18 4.38 26.73 0.49
C TYR A 18 5.52 27.64 0.92
N ALA A 19 6.01 28.49 0.04
CA ALA A 19 7.16 29.34 0.32
C ALA A 19 6.76 30.51 1.26
N GLY A 20 6.80 30.24 2.56
CA GLY A 20 6.79 31.29 3.60
C GLY A 20 5.43 31.66 4.19
N LYS A 21 4.37 30.86 3.99
CA LYS A 21 3.05 31.10 4.61
C LYS A 21 2.80 30.19 5.80
N ASN A 22 2.09 30.70 6.81
CA ASN A 22 1.77 29.94 8.02
C ASN A 22 0.67 28.90 7.79
N ALA A 23 0.53 27.95 8.72
CA ALA A 23 -0.46 26.86 8.64
C ALA A 23 -1.92 27.37 8.57
N ASP A 24 -2.20 28.54 9.14
CA ASP A 24 -3.56 29.09 9.14
C ASP A 24 -4.02 29.51 7.74
N TYR A 25 -3.09 29.98 6.91
CA TYR A 25 -3.39 30.32 5.53
C TYR A 25 -3.82 29.09 4.69
N PHE A 26 -3.14 27.97 4.86
CA PHE A 26 -3.50 26.73 4.13
C PHE A 26 -4.86 26.20 4.60
N SER A 27 -5.13 26.29 5.88
CA SER A 27 -6.42 25.90 6.43
C SER A 27 -7.57 26.74 5.86
N GLU A 28 -7.37 28.04 5.72
CA GLU A 28 -8.37 28.94 5.14
C GLU A 28 -8.57 28.65 3.64
N ALA A 29 -7.50 28.43 2.90
CA ALA A 29 -7.55 28.10 1.48
C ALA A 29 -8.29 26.77 1.23
N SER A 30 -8.02 25.74 2.05
CA SER A 30 -8.72 24.46 1.97
C SER A 30 -10.22 24.61 2.26
N GLN A 31 -10.58 25.38 3.28
CA GLN A 31 -11.98 25.65 3.63
C GLN A 31 -12.71 26.40 2.52
N ASN A 32 -12.07 27.36 1.90
CA ASN A 32 -12.65 28.09 0.77
C ASN A 32 -12.87 27.16 -0.41
N LEU A 33 -11.90 26.30 -0.71
CA LEU A 33 -12.03 25.28 -1.76
C LEU A 33 -13.21 24.34 -1.49
N LEU A 34 -13.32 23.80 -0.29
CA LEU A 34 -14.44 22.91 0.09
C LEU A 34 -15.79 23.63 -0.02
N ARG A 35 -15.87 24.87 0.46
CA ARG A 35 -17.08 25.69 0.34
C ARG A 35 -17.48 25.93 -1.12
N ASP A 36 -16.50 26.32 -1.94
CA ASP A 36 -16.74 26.59 -3.36
C ASP A 36 -17.13 25.29 -4.09
N THR A 37 -16.52 24.15 -3.74
CA THR A 37 -16.90 22.84 -4.26
C THR A 37 -18.33 22.45 -3.88
N VAL A 38 -18.77 22.75 -2.66
CA VAL A 38 -20.18 22.55 -2.25
C VAL A 38 -21.14 23.40 -3.09
N ILE A 39 -20.77 24.63 -3.40
CA ILE A 39 -21.58 25.53 -4.26
C ILE A 39 -21.65 24.97 -5.68
N GLU A 40 -20.52 24.58 -6.24
CA GLU A 40 -20.44 23.98 -7.57
C GLU A 40 -21.25 22.67 -7.67
N GLN A 41 -21.18 21.81 -6.66
CA GLN A 41 -21.94 20.58 -6.62
C GLN A 41 -23.45 20.86 -6.60
N LYS A 42 -23.91 21.89 -5.88
CA LYS A 42 -25.32 22.29 -5.87
C LYS A 42 -25.78 22.85 -7.20
N ASN A 43 -24.93 23.62 -7.88
CA ASN A 43 -25.25 24.23 -9.16
C ASN A 43 -25.23 23.20 -10.30
N HIS A 44 -24.47 22.11 -10.14
CA HIS A 44 -24.26 21.06 -11.12
C HIS A 44 -24.51 19.67 -10.54
N PRO A 45 -25.76 19.34 -10.18
CA PRO A 45 -26.10 18.06 -9.52
C PRO A 45 -25.86 16.84 -10.45
N GLU A 46 -25.73 17.04 -11.75
CA GLU A 46 -25.41 16.01 -12.74
C GLU A 46 -23.93 15.58 -12.70
N ARG A 47 -23.08 16.31 -11.98
CA ARG A 47 -21.65 16.03 -11.80
C ARG A 47 -21.38 15.56 -10.40
N THR A 48 -20.32 14.83 -10.21
CA THR A 48 -19.80 14.49 -8.88
C THR A 48 -18.47 15.19 -8.68
N TYR A 49 -18.42 16.10 -7.73
CA TYR A 49 -17.20 16.78 -7.35
C TYR A 49 -16.50 16.01 -6.24
N PHE A 50 -15.19 15.89 -6.37
CA PHE A 50 -14.36 15.14 -5.44
C PHE A 50 -13.15 15.97 -5.05
N VAL A 51 -12.94 16.18 -3.76
CA VAL A 51 -11.82 16.95 -3.22
C VAL A 51 -10.75 16.00 -2.71
N ILE A 52 -9.50 16.23 -3.07
CA ILE A 52 -8.35 15.48 -2.55
C ILE A 52 -7.48 16.43 -1.74
N GLU A 53 -7.30 16.14 -0.47
CA GLU A 53 -6.44 16.91 0.44
C GLU A 53 -5.16 16.12 0.78
N ASP A 54 -4.03 16.54 0.25
CA ASP A 54 -2.70 16.00 0.52
C ASP A 54 -1.78 17.11 1.07
N SER A 55 -1.50 17.10 2.33
CA SER A 55 -1.95 16.20 3.40
C SER A 55 -2.81 16.94 4.42
N LEU A 56 -3.66 16.21 5.08
CA LEU A 56 -4.55 16.73 6.11
C LEU A 56 -3.81 17.52 7.21
N THR A 57 -2.57 17.12 7.54
CA THR A 57 -1.72 17.83 8.51
C THR A 57 -1.44 19.28 8.12
N LEU A 58 -1.47 19.58 6.82
CA LEU A 58 -1.19 20.94 6.29
C LEU A 58 -2.47 21.75 6.06
N THR A 59 -3.56 21.09 5.69
CA THR A 59 -4.80 21.74 5.28
C THR A 59 -5.79 21.94 6.44
N ALA A 60 -5.75 21.03 7.42
CA ALA A 60 -6.67 21.11 8.54
C ALA A 60 -6.29 22.19 9.56
N LYS A 61 -7.29 22.92 10.03
CA LYS A 61 -7.13 23.85 11.13
C LYS A 61 -6.67 23.13 12.39
N LYS A 62 -5.76 23.74 13.13
CA LYS A 62 -5.25 23.19 14.39
C LYS A 62 -5.79 23.96 15.58
N ARG A 63 -6.21 23.21 16.59
CA ARG A 63 -6.59 23.76 17.90
C ARG A 63 -5.69 23.11 18.97
N ARG A 64 -4.93 23.93 19.68
CA ARG A 64 -3.96 23.48 20.71
C ARG A 64 -2.95 22.44 20.18
N GLY A 65 -2.55 22.57 18.91
CA GLY A 65 -1.58 21.66 18.26
C GLY A 65 -2.16 20.41 17.62
N PHE A 66 -3.46 20.12 17.82
CA PHE A 66 -4.16 18.98 17.22
C PHE A 66 -5.10 19.42 16.11
N ILE A 67 -5.39 18.55 15.15
CA ILE A 67 -6.35 18.81 14.10
C ILE A 67 -7.73 19.09 14.72
N ASP A 68 -8.35 20.20 14.32
CA ASP A 68 -9.72 20.53 14.69
C ASP A 68 -10.69 19.71 13.84
N THR A 69 -11.03 18.54 14.36
CA THR A 69 -11.88 17.56 13.68
C THR A 69 -13.32 18.07 13.49
N ASP A 70 -13.83 18.89 14.39
CA ASP A 70 -15.19 19.43 14.27
C ASP A 70 -15.29 20.38 13.08
N HIS A 71 -14.25 21.16 12.88
CA HIS A 71 -14.16 22.09 11.75
C HIS A 71 -14.02 21.36 10.42
N LEU A 72 -13.15 20.35 10.36
CA LEU A 72 -13.00 19.47 9.20
C LEU A 72 -14.35 18.80 8.86
N TYR A 73 -14.94 18.12 9.83
CA TYR A 73 -16.18 17.38 9.65
C TYR A 73 -17.34 18.24 9.11
N LYS A 74 -17.41 19.49 9.50
CA LYS A 74 -18.45 20.41 9.04
C LYS A 74 -18.46 20.54 7.51
N TYR A 75 -17.30 20.75 6.91
CA TYR A 75 -17.19 20.95 5.46
C TYR A 75 -17.31 19.64 4.69
N GLU A 76 -16.70 18.58 5.17
CA GLU A 76 -16.80 17.24 4.60
C GLU A 76 -18.26 16.74 4.60
N LYS A 77 -18.97 16.97 5.69
CA LYS A 77 -20.41 16.67 5.76
C LYS A 77 -21.20 17.48 4.75
N MET A 78 -20.95 18.79 4.63
CA MET A 78 -21.64 19.63 3.66
C MET A 78 -21.43 19.15 2.23
N LEU A 79 -20.21 18.74 1.87
CA LEU A 79 -19.91 18.20 0.55
C LEU A 79 -20.63 16.88 0.30
N ARG A 80 -20.63 15.98 1.26
CA ARG A 80 -21.32 14.70 1.19
C ARG A 80 -22.86 14.88 1.10
N ASP A 81 -23.41 15.79 1.88
CA ASP A 81 -24.85 16.06 1.89
C ASP A 81 -25.39 16.58 0.54
N VAL A 82 -24.50 17.12 -0.29
CA VAL A 82 -24.82 17.55 -1.68
C VAL A 82 -24.42 16.55 -2.75
N GLY A 83 -23.95 15.35 -2.37
CA GLY A 83 -23.59 14.29 -3.28
C GLY A 83 -22.14 14.31 -3.78
N GLY A 84 -21.28 15.17 -3.23
CA GLY A 84 -19.86 15.16 -3.46
C GLY A 84 -19.11 14.19 -2.55
N GLY A 85 -17.79 14.11 -2.71
CA GLY A 85 -16.90 13.27 -1.91
C GLY A 85 -15.56 13.90 -1.66
N SER A 86 -14.80 13.32 -0.72
CA SER A 86 -13.45 13.75 -0.42
C SER A 86 -12.52 12.57 -0.12
N LEU A 87 -11.24 12.78 -0.38
CA LEU A 87 -10.15 11.90 -0.01
C LEU A 87 -9.14 12.69 0.81
N LEU A 88 -8.99 12.32 2.07
CA LEU A 88 -8.05 12.94 2.99
C LEU A 88 -6.82 12.05 3.10
N ILE A 89 -5.65 12.59 2.73
CA ILE A 89 -4.38 11.91 2.88
C ILE A 89 -3.74 12.38 4.18
N HIS A 90 -3.41 11.43 5.05
CA HIS A 90 -2.81 11.74 6.34
C HIS A 90 -1.63 10.81 6.62
N HIS A 91 -0.56 11.38 7.17
CA HIS A 91 0.63 10.62 7.52
C HIS A 91 0.47 9.93 8.86
N THR A 92 0.98 8.71 8.96
CA THR A 92 1.14 8.02 10.25
C THR A 92 2.40 8.52 10.97
N ASN A 93 2.43 8.41 12.28
CA ASN A 93 3.63 8.61 13.07
C ASN A 93 4.62 7.44 12.90
N LYS A 94 5.79 7.51 13.54
CA LYS A 94 6.82 6.46 13.48
C LYS A 94 6.37 5.09 14.02
N ALA A 95 5.32 5.07 14.81
CA ALA A 95 4.72 3.83 15.35
C ALA A 95 3.64 3.25 14.42
N GLY A 96 3.40 3.86 13.25
CA GLY A 96 2.38 3.42 12.30
C GLY A 96 0.94 3.77 12.71
N VAL A 97 0.79 4.66 13.70
CA VAL A 97 -0.51 5.14 14.19
C VAL A 97 -0.78 6.53 13.61
N PHE A 98 -2.03 6.94 13.55
CA PHE A 98 -2.37 8.30 13.14
C PHE A 98 -1.61 9.33 13.95
N ALA A 99 -1.04 10.31 13.27
CA ALA A 99 -0.16 11.29 13.90
C ALA A 99 -0.90 12.22 14.88
N ASP A 100 -2.22 12.35 14.76
CA ASP A 100 -3.00 13.28 15.55
C ASP A 100 -4.08 12.59 16.40
N THR A 101 -5.27 12.37 15.88
CA THR A 101 -6.36 11.83 16.70
C THR A 101 -7.11 10.73 15.99
N GLN A 102 -7.52 9.74 16.77
CA GLN A 102 -8.44 8.68 16.35
C GLN A 102 -9.82 9.21 15.91
N GLN A 103 -10.14 10.46 16.24
CA GLN A 103 -11.40 11.10 15.85
C GLN A 103 -11.51 11.28 14.34
N ILE A 104 -10.38 11.40 13.60
CA ILE A 104 -10.38 11.50 12.14
C ILE A 104 -11.06 10.26 11.54
N GLU A 105 -10.77 9.07 12.07
CA GLU A 105 -11.41 7.82 11.62
C GLU A 105 -12.92 7.82 11.85
N ASN A 106 -13.40 8.48 12.89
CA ASN A 106 -14.81 8.46 13.23
C ASN A 106 -15.68 9.17 12.19
N TYR A 107 -15.10 10.13 11.49
CA TYR A 107 -15.80 10.93 10.47
C TYR A 107 -15.70 10.36 9.06
N ALA A 108 -14.68 9.55 8.79
CA ALA A 108 -14.51 8.90 7.50
C ALA A 108 -15.49 7.73 7.33
N ASP A 109 -16.07 7.60 6.15
CA ASP A 109 -16.86 6.41 5.80
C ASP A 109 -15.95 5.20 5.62
N TYR A 110 -14.75 5.42 5.07
CA TYR A 110 -13.70 4.43 4.86
C TYR A 110 -12.35 4.98 5.27
N THR A 111 -11.55 4.16 5.93
CA THR A 111 -10.16 4.49 6.24
C THR A 111 -9.28 3.35 5.79
N TYR A 112 -8.27 3.69 4.97
CA TYR A 112 -7.28 2.75 4.50
C TYR A 112 -5.91 3.13 5.03
N MET A 113 -5.13 2.14 5.43
CA MET A 113 -3.69 2.31 5.64
C MET A 113 -2.93 1.79 4.42
N ILE A 114 -1.96 2.57 3.97
CA ILE A 114 -1.02 2.15 2.94
C ILE A 114 0.29 1.82 3.63
N GLU A 115 0.65 0.55 3.60
CA GLU A 115 1.95 0.06 4.07
C GLU A 115 2.84 -0.29 2.88
N ARG A 116 4.12 0.00 3.02
CA ARG A 116 5.12 -0.37 2.02
C ARG A 116 6.04 -1.43 2.59
N ASN A 117 6.13 -2.55 1.91
CA ASN A 117 7.20 -3.49 2.19
C ASN A 117 8.49 -2.97 1.54
N LYS A 118 9.52 -2.76 2.37
CA LYS A 118 10.80 -2.20 1.94
C LYS A 118 11.65 -3.18 1.10
N PHE A 119 11.28 -4.47 1.09
CA PHE A 119 12.14 -5.52 0.57
C PHE A 119 11.69 -6.04 -0.81
N ASN A 120 10.41 -5.90 -1.17
CA ASN A 120 9.87 -6.49 -2.39
C ASN A 120 9.07 -5.54 -3.26
N SER A 121 9.21 -4.23 -3.05
CA SER A 121 8.47 -3.19 -3.79
C SER A 121 6.95 -3.37 -3.78
N CYS A 122 6.42 -4.07 -2.78
CA CYS A 122 4.99 -4.22 -2.60
C CYS A 122 4.43 -3.11 -1.71
N ILE A 123 3.20 -2.71 -2.01
CA ILE A 123 2.35 -1.94 -1.11
C ILE A 123 1.15 -2.79 -0.70
N LEU A 124 0.71 -2.61 0.52
CA LEU A 124 -0.52 -3.16 1.05
C LEU A 124 -1.48 -2.00 1.30
N LEU A 125 -2.66 -2.09 0.72
CA LEU A 125 -3.78 -1.24 1.02
C LEU A 125 -4.74 -2.04 1.88
N HIS A 126 -4.79 -1.75 3.18
CA HIS A 126 -5.70 -2.49 4.05
C HIS A 126 -6.64 -1.56 4.81
N PRO A 127 -7.91 -1.96 4.94
CA PRO A 127 -8.91 -1.16 5.64
C PRO A 127 -8.58 -1.14 7.14
N GLN A 128 -8.61 0.06 7.72
CA GLN A 128 -8.58 0.26 9.16
C GLN A 128 -10.00 0.27 9.73
N LYS A 129 -10.91 0.89 8.98
CA LYS A 129 -12.32 0.92 9.31
C LYS A 129 -13.13 0.51 8.08
N ALA A 130 -13.87 -0.58 8.21
CA ALA A 130 -14.89 -1.00 7.25
C ALA A 130 -16.25 -0.53 7.78
N SER A 131 -16.86 0.48 7.15
CA SER A 131 -18.11 1.04 7.70
C SER A 131 -19.37 0.32 7.23
N ARG A 132 -19.49 -0.04 5.96
CA ARG A 132 -20.75 -0.61 5.43
C ARG A 132 -20.57 -1.78 4.48
N TYR A 133 -19.35 -2.08 4.05
CA TYR A 133 -19.05 -3.14 3.10
C TYR A 133 -17.82 -3.90 3.56
N ASP A 134 -17.83 -5.21 3.39
CA ASP A 134 -16.64 -6.04 3.60
C ASP A 134 -15.60 -5.70 2.54
N ILE A 135 -14.65 -4.85 2.93
CA ILE A 135 -13.53 -4.50 2.07
C ILE A 135 -12.32 -5.26 2.58
N THR A 136 -11.81 -6.16 1.75
CA THR A 136 -10.58 -6.91 2.03
C THR A 136 -9.36 -6.06 1.70
N GLY A 137 -8.29 -6.26 2.46
CA GLY A 137 -6.99 -5.68 2.13
C GLY A 137 -6.49 -6.22 0.79
N ARG A 138 -5.80 -5.37 0.02
CA ARG A 138 -5.21 -5.72 -1.28
C ARG A 138 -3.74 -5.35 -1.31
N ALA A 139 -2.94 -6.24 -1.84
CA ALA A 139 -1.52 -6.02 -2.04
C ALA A 139 -1.20 -5.80 -3.53
N TYR A 140 -0.25 -4.92 -3.79
CA TYR A 140 0.15 -4.57 -5.15
C TYR A 140 1.66 -4.49 -5.26
N LEU A 141 2.21 -5.02 -6.35
CA LEU A 141 3.56 -4.69 -6.78
C LEU A 141 3.61 -3.28 -7.34
N THR A 142 4.69 -2.58 -7.05
CA THR A 142 4.94 -1.24 -7.62
C THR A 142 6.21 -1.25 -8.44
N ASN A 143 6.15 -0.60 -9.61
CA ASN A 143 7.31 -0.35 -10.47
C ASN A 143 7.39 1.15 -10.74
N ASN A 144 8.54 1.76 -10.48
CA ASN A 144 8.77 3.21 -10.69
C ASN A 144 7.65 4.09 -10.10
N ARG A 145 7.21 3.79 -8.87
CA ARG A 145 6.12 4.47 -8.14
C ARG A 145 4.71 4.31 -8.76
N LYS A 146 4.55 3.46 -9.76
CA LYS A 146 3.25 3.10 -10.32
C LYS A 146 2.84 1.72 -9.80
N ILE A 147 1.54 1.53 -9.63
CA ILE A 147 0.98 0.21 -9.37
C ILE A 147 1.13 -0.61 -10.66
N ASP A 148 1.75 -1.78 -10.56
CA ASP A 148 1.99 -2.68 -11.68
C ASP A 148 0.89 -3.75 -11.73
N LYS A 149 0.79 -4.56 -10.67
CA LYS A 149 -0.23 -5.62 -10.59
C LYS A 149 -0.64 -5.91 -9.17
N GLU A 150 -1.86 -6.42 -9.01
CA GLU A 150 -2.32 -7.00 -7.75
C GLU A 150 -1.61 -8.33 -7.48
N VAL A 151 -1.25 -8.56 -6.22
CA VAL A 151 -0.60 -9.79 -5.76
C VAL A 151 -1.29 -10.28 -4.49
N ASP A 152 -1.06 -11.53 -4.14
CA ASP A 152 -1.58 -12.09 -2.90
C ASP A 152 -0.94 -11.43 -1.64
N TYR A 153 -1.64 -11.51 -0.53
CA TYR A 153 -1.23 -10.92 0.74
C TYR A 153 0.09 -11.53 1.26
N ASP A 154 0.33 -12.78 0.97
CA ASP A 154 1.56 -13.46 1.36
C ASP A 154 2.78 -12.87 0.67
N THR A 155 2.63 -12.42 -0.56
CA THR A 155 3.69 -11.73 -1.31
C THR A 155 4.09 -10.41 -0.62
N PHE A 156 3.14 -9.69 -0.04
CA PHE A 156 3.44 -8.50 0.74
C PHE A 156 4.22 -8.84 2.02
N ASN A 157 3.84 -9.90 2.71
CA ASN A 157 4.41 -10.27 4.01
C ASN A 157 5.76 -11.00 3.94
N ILE A 158 6.29 -11.21 2.73
CA ILE A 158 7.57 -11.88 2.57
C ILE A 158 8.69 -11.12 3.28
N SER A 159 9.45 -11.80 4.11
CA SER A 159 10.64 -11.21 4.75
C SER A 159 11.76 -11.00 3.73
N GLN A 160 12.69 -10.08 4.02
CA GLN A 160 13.88 -9.88 3.16
C GLN A 160 14.65 -11.19 2.90
N ARG A 161 14.83 -12.00 3.95
CA ARG A 161 15.52 -13.30 3.87
C ARG A 161 14.82 -14.27 2.94
N GLU A 162 13.51 -14.32 3.05
CA GLU A 162 12.66 -15.18 2.26
C GLU A 162 12.54 -14.71 0.81
N SER A 163 12.46 -13.39 0.59
CA SER A 163 12.50 -12.80 -0.76
C SER A 163 13.81 -13.14 -1.48
N LYS A 164 14.94 -13.02 -0.78
CA LYS A 164 16.25 -13.40 -1.33
C LYS A 164 16.36 -14.90 -1.56
N PHE A 165 15.80 -15.70 -0.66
CA PHE A 165 15.74 -17.15 -0.84
C PHE A 165 15.00 -17.50 -2.15
N VAL A 166 13.80 -16.97 -2.35
CA VAL A 166 13.02 -17.21 -3.58
C VAL A 166 13.79 -16.79 -4.82
N MET A 167 14.42 -15.63 -4.79
CA MET A 167 15.26 -15.14 -5.89
C MET A 167 16.37 -16.11 -6.25
N TYR A 168 17.18 -16.54 -5.28
CA TYR A 168 18.30 -17.46 -5.53
C TYR A 168 17.84 -18.87 -5.97
N VAL A 169 16.68 -19.33 -5.50
CA VAL A 169 16.13 -20.61 -5.96
C VAL A 169 15.62 -20.51 -7.39
N VAL A 170 14.94 -19.41 -7.75
CA VAL A 170 14.49 -19.19 -9.13
C VAL A 170 15.68 -19.12 -10.06
N ASP A 171 16.70 -18.31 -9.73
CA ASP A 171 17.93 -18.20 -10.52
C ASP A 171 18.60 -19.58 -10.73
N ALA A 172 18.63 -20.41 -9.69
CA ALA A 172 19.19 -21.76 -9.80
C ALA A 172 18.38 -22.67 -10.72
N LEU A 173 17.05 -22.56 -10.71
CA LEU A 173 16.15 -23.39 -11.50
C LEU A 173 15.99 -22.90 -12.96
N GLU A 174 16.46 -21.70 -13.30
CA GLU A 174 16.54 -21.23 -14.70
C GLU A 174 17.48 -22.10 -15.55
N ASP A 175 18.52 -22.65 -14.94
CA ASP A 175 19.47 -23.55 -15.61
C ASP A 175 18.93 -24.98 -15.79
N GLY A 176 17.79 -25.31 -15.20
CA GLY A 176 17.12 -26.60 -15.31
C GLY A 176 16.61 -27.16 -13.99
N GLU A 177 16.16 -28.41 -14.05
CA GLU A 177 15.67 -29.14 -12.88
C GLU A 177 16.81 -29.46 -11.90
N MET A 178 16.55 -29.30 -10.60
CA MET A 178 17.48 -29.63 -9.52
C MET A 178 16.81 -30.44 -8.43
N ASN A 179 17.55 -31.38 -7.84
CA ASN A 179 17.07 -32.03 -6.62
C ASN A 179 17.32 -31.14 -5.38
N GLN A 180 16.69 -31.50 -4.26
CA GLN A 180 16.78 -30.72 -3.03
C GLN A 180 18.23 -30.46 -2.56
N SER A 181 19.10 -31.46 -2.70
CA SER A 181 20.50 -31.33 -2.28
C SER A 181 21.29 -30.37 -3.18
N GLU A 182 21.01 -30.37 -4.47
CA GLU A 182 21.60 -29.45 -5.43
C GLU A 182 21.16 -28.00 -5.18
N VAL A 183 19.87 -27.78 -4.93
CA VAL A 183 19.37 -26.45 -4.54
C VAL A 183 20.03 -25.96 -3.26
N LEU A 184 20.16 -26.82 -2.24
CA LEU A 184 20.83 -26.42 -0.99
C LEU A 184 22.32 -26.13 -1.21
N ALA A 185 23.01 -26.93 -2.05
CA ALA A 185 24.40 -26.68 -2.41
C ALA A 185 24.59 -25.35 -3.19
N HIS A 186 23.65 -25.03 -4.08
CA HIS A 186 23.65 -23.72 -4.74
C HIS A 186 23.49 -22.58 -3.74
N LEU A 187 22.54 -22.67 -2.80
CA LEU A 187 22.36 -21.67 -1.75
C LEU A 187 23.59 -21.49 -0.85
N GLU A 188 24.33 -22.57 -0.58
CA GLU A 188 25.61 -22.51 0.13
C GLU A 188 26.67 -21.79 -0.70
N LYS A 189 26.79 -22.13 -1.99
CA LYS A 189 27.75 -21.52 -2.93
C LYS A 189 27.54 -20.00 -3.04
N VAL A 190 26.30 -19.52 -3.06
CA VAL A 190 25.98 -18.09 -3.08
C VAL A 190 25.98 -17.44 -1.68
N LYS A 191 26.47 -18.15 -0.68
CA LYS A 191 26.61 -17.70 0.71
C LYS A 191 25.27 -17.30 1.38
N PHE A 192 24.14 -17.79 0.87
CA PHE A 192 22.83 -17.45 1.40
C PHE A 192 22.70 -17.77 2.90
N PHE A 193 23.15 -18.94 3.32
CA PHE A 193 23.01 -19.39 4.71
C PHE A 193 23.81 -18.52 5.68
N SER A 194 25.02 -18.13 5.32
CA SER A 194 25.88 -17.27 6.15
C SER A 194 25.38 -15.83 6.21
N ASP A 195 25.07 -15.26 5.05
CA ASP A 195 24.72 -13.83 4.92
C ASP A 195 23.37 -13.50 5.55
N TYR A 196 22.39 -14.41 5.41
CA TYR A 196 21.06 -14.21 5.94
C TYR A 196 20.78 -14.94 7.26
N LYS A 197 21.75 -15.72 7.77
CA LYS A 197 21.63 -16.51 9.03
C LYS A 197 20.39 -17.41 9.02
N VAL A 198 20.19 -18.13 7.94
CA VAL A 198 19.09 -19.07 7.73
C VAL A 198 19.63 -20.49 7.79
N GLY A 199 19.06 -21.36 8.61
CA GLY A 199 19.46 -22.76 8.66
C GLY A 199 18.83 -23.59 7.53
N GLN A 200 19.51 -24.65 7.09
CA GLN A 200 19.04 -25.55 6.01
C GLN A 200 17.63 -26.10 6.25
N LYS A 201 17.28 -26.49 7.50
CA LYS A 201 15.92 -26.97 7.83
C LYS A 201 14.84 -25.93 7.49
N LYS A 202 15.14 -24.64 7.70
CA LYS A 202 14.21 -23.55 7.36
C LYS A 202 14.14 -23.35 5.84
N ALA A 203 15.24 -23.44 5.14
CA ALA A 203 15.28 -23.37 3.68
C ALA A 203 14.47 -24.50 3.04
N ILE A 204 14.60 -25.74 3.52
CA ILE A 204 13.78 -26.88 3.06
C ILE A 204 12.27 -26.61 3.25
N LYS A 205 11.89 -26.07 4.42
CA LYS A 205 10.50 -25.70 4.66
C LYS A 205 10.02 -24.62 3.70
N TRP A 206 10.87 -23.64 3.38
CA TRP A 206 10.54 -22.61 2.40
C TRP A 206 10.46 -23.15 0.96
N LEU A 207 11.31 -24.12 0.57
CA LEU A 207 11.19 -24.79 -0.73
C LEU A 207 9.78 -25.38 -0.91
N GLN A 208 9.25 -26.03 0.09
CA GLN A 208 7.91 -26.61 0.05
C GLN A 208 6.83 -25.53 0.03
N ILE A 209 6.88 -24.56 0.95
CA ILE A 209 5.89 -23.47 1.05
C ILE A 209 5.76 -22.71 -0.27
N TRP A 210 6.90 -22.36 -0.90
CA TRP A 210 6.88 -21.59 -2.13
C TRP A 210 6.57 -22.43 -3.36
N GLY A 211 6.85 -23.72 -3.32
CA GLY A 211 6.35 -24.69 -4.29
C GLY A 211 4.82 -24.81 -4.22
N ASP A 212 4.23 -24.96 -3.03
CA ASP A 212 2.79 -24.98 -2.82
C ASP A 212 2.11 -23.69 -3.28
N LYS A 213 2.82 -22.56 -3.24
CA LYS A 213 2.39 -21.25 -3.78
C LYS A 213 2.64 -21.10 -5.30
N GLY A 214 3.10 -22.13 -5.97
CA GLY A 214 3.29 -22.14 -7.42
C GLY A 214 4.47 -21.33 -7.95
N LYS A 215 5.49 -21.06 -7.11
CA LYS A 215 6.74 -20.42 -7.58
C LYS A 215 7.62 -21.37 -8.37
N TRP A 216 7.52 -22.65 -8.12
CA TRP A 216 8.13 -23.76 -8.84
C TRP A 216 7.27 -25.01 -8.64
N ILE A 217 7.45 -25.97 -9.54
CA ILE A 217 6.87 -27.29 -9.42
C ILE A 217 7.83 -28.16 -8.65
N TYR A 218 7.35 -29.02 -7.76
CA TYR A 218 8.18 -30.04 -7.11
C TYR A 218 7.49 -31.38 -7.13
N GLU A 219 8.29 -32.45 -7.27
CA GLU A 219 7.82 -33.82 -7.26
C GLU A 219 8.78 -34.74 -6.50
N GLN A 220 8.24 -35.71 -5.81
CA GLN A 220 9.02 -36.78 -5.17
C GLN A 220 9.13 -37.96 -6.11
N ARG A 221 10.36 -38.43 -6.38
CA ARG A 221 10.61 -39.58 -7.29
C ARG A 221 11.02 -40.82 -6.53
N PRO A 222 10.13 -41.85 -6.42
CA PRO A 222 10.44 -43.11 -5.75
C PRO A 222 11.62 -43.85 -6.40
N SER A 223 11.76 -43.77 -7.72
CA SER A 223 12.86 -44.34 -8.49
C SER A 223 14.23 -43.80 -8.10
N GLU A 224 14.31 -42.59 -7.52
CA GLU A 224 15.52 -41.91 -7.12
C GLU A 224 15.61 -41.79 -5.59
N LYS A 225 15.32 -42.86 -4.87
CA LYS A 225 15.36 -42.94 -3.41
C LYS A 225 14.49 -41.90 -2.70
N ASN A 226 13.32 -41.61 -3.30
CA ASN A 226 12.40 -40.57 -2.83
C ASN A 226 12.99 -39.14 -2.81
N ALA A 227 13.94 -38.86 -3.66
CA ALA A 227 14.45 -37.50 -3.81
C ALA A 227 13.37 -36.54 -4.33
N ILE A 228 13.38 -35.31 -3.84
CA ILE A 228 12.46 -34.25 -4.29
C ILE A 228 13.18 -33.41 -5.32
N PHE A 229 12.57 -33.24 -6.48
CA PHE A 229 13.06 -32.42 -7.59
C PHE A 229 12.22 -31.17 -7.75
N TYR A 230 12.84 -30.09 -8.12
CA TYR A 230 12.26 -28.76 -8.32
C TYR A 230 12.53 -28.26 -9.73
N ARG A 231 11.54 -27.62 -10.36
CA ARG A 231 11.66 -26.96 -11.69
C ARG A 231 10.72 -25.77 -11.79
N LEU A 232 11.06 -24.83 -12.65
CA LEU A 232 10.17 -23.71 -12.98
C LEU A 232 8.99 -24.12 -13.86
#